data_f026c75a099079a965557a19fe3200d1
#
_entry.id   f026c75a099079a965557a19fe3200d1
#
_cell.length_a   1.000
_cell.length_b   1.000
_cell.length_c   1.000
_cell.angle_alpha   90.00
_cell.angle_beta   90.00
_cell.angle_gamma   90.00
#
_symmetry.space_group_name_H-M   'P 1'
#
loop_
_entity.id
_entity.type
_entity.pdbx_description
1 polymer ?
#
loop_
_entity_poly.entity_id
_entity_poly.type
_entity_poly.pdbx_seq_one_letter_code
_entity_poly.pdbx_strand_id
1 'polypeptide(L)'
;MGSKTGLEAIEKTVIDRAVQMIYQPYFADPRPENMPILGDLMNALLSQHIPEADRVAQALDLYVNGSLNFFNHRTTVDISNRLVCFDIKGLGKNLKKPGMLIVQDAVWNTVTINRAIGRSTWYFVDEFHLLLKEEQTAAYSAEIWKRFRKWGGIPTGATQNPKDLLSSPEIENILENSDFIYMLNQAAGDRKILAERLNISSEQLAYVTKSEPGHGLLFFNNVILPFADDFPKDTELYKLLTTKPSEVEHEERMG
;
A
#
# COMPACT_ATOMS: atom_id res chain seq x y z
N MET A 1 -15.75 19.63 -3.49
CA MET A 1 -15.01 20.44 -2.51
C MET A 1 -15.01 19.68 -1.20
N GLY A 2 -13.99 18.85 -0.94
CA GLY A 2 -13.85 18.15 0.35
C GLY A 2 -13.39 19.14 1.40
N SER A 3 -14.09 19.20 2.54
CA SER A 3 -13.64 19.94 3.69
C SER A 3 -12.24 19.49 4.09
N LYS A 4 -11.31 20.42 4.29
CA LYS A 4 -9.94 20.12 4.81
C LYS A 4 -9.95 19.54 6.24
N THR A 5 -11.12 19.42 6.87
CA THR A 5 -11.31 19.03 8.28
C THR A 5 -11.85 17.61 8.48
N GLY A 6 -12.05 16.81 7.41
CA GLY A 6 -12.64 15.47 7.53
C GLY A 6 -14.13 15.49 7.94
N LEU A 7 -14.64 14.36 8.45
CA LEU A 7 -16.03 14.24 8.91
C LEU A 7 -16.25 14.98 10.24
N GLU A 8 -17.38 15.68 10.33
CA GLU A 8 -17.84 16.31 11.57
C GLU A 8 -18.22 15.26 12.63
N ALA A 9 -18.27 15.66 13.90
CA ALA A 9 -18.59 14.74 14.99
C ALA A 9 -19.96 14.06 14.84
N ILE A 10 -20.95 14.84 14.37
CA ILE A 10 -22.30 14.31 14.14
C ILE A 10 -22.33 13.36 12.93
N GLU A 11 -21.60 13.65 11.86
CA GLU A 11 -21.45 12.74 10.71
C GLU A 11 -20.84 11.40 11.11
N LYS A 12 -19.81 11.43 11.95
CA LYS A 12 -19.22 10.21 12.52
C LYS A 12 -20.24 9.41 13.33
N THR A 13 -21.07 10.09 14.13
CA THR A 13 -22.09 9.44 14.97
C THR A 13 -23.17 8.76 14.12
N VAL A 14 -23.68 9.43 13.07
CA VAL A 14 -24.71 8.82 12.22
C VAL A 14 -24.16 7.66 11.39
N ILE A 15 -22.89 7.74 10.96
CA ILE A 15 -22.18 6.62 10.30
C ILE A 15 -22.02 5.43 11.26
N ASP A 16 -21.56 5.67 12.48
CA ASP A 16 -21.37 4.62 13.48
C ASP A 16 -22.68 3.85 13.76
N ARG A 17 -23.78 4.57 13.95
CA ARG A 17 -25.11 3.94 14.13
C ARG A 17 -25.52 3.11 12.91
N ALA A 18 -25.32 3.63 11.70
CA ALA A 18 -25.64 2.91 10.47
C ALA A 18 -24.80 1.64 10.35
N VAL A 19 -23.49 1.71 10.62
CA VAL A 19 -22.59 0.56 10.60
C VAL A 19 -23.02 -0.50 11.61
N GLN A 20 -23.31 -0.12 12.86
CA GLN A 20 -23.81 -1.06 13.86
C GLN A 20 -25.09 -1.76 13.41
N MET A 21 -26.01 -1.04 12.76
CA MET A 21 -27.28 -1.60 12.27
C MET A 21 -27.07 -2.63 11.14
N ILE A 22 -26.26 -2.29 10.13
CA ILE A 22 -26.08 -3.15 8.95
C ILE A 22 -25.27 -4.41 9.25
N TYR A 23 -24.45 -4.42 10.30
CA TYR A 23 -23.67 -5.59 10.71
C TYR A 23 -24.45 -6.58 11.58
N GLN A 24 -25.64 -6.23 12.09
CA GLN A 24 -26.46 -7.13 12.92
C GLN A 24 -26.73 -8.48 12.24
N PRO A 25 -27.15 -8.56 10.96
CA PRO A 25 -27.36 -9.84 10.30
C PRO A 25 -26.10 -10.68 10.22
N TYR A 26 -24.95 -10.04 9.95
CA TYR A 26 -23.66 -10.74 9.90
C TYR A 26 -23.24 -11.29 11.26
N PHE A 27 -23.41 -10.54 12.34
CA PHE A 27 -23.07 -11.01 13.69
C PHE A 27 -24.00 -12.13 14.16
N ALA A 28 -25.26 -12.13 13.73
CA ALA A 28 -26.19 -13.20 14.03
C ALA A 28 -25.88 -14.50 13.26
N ASP A 29 -25.39 -14.36 12.02
CA ASP A 29 -25.05 -15.47 11.14
C ASP A 29 -23.88 -15.06 10.22
N PRO A 30 -22.62 -15.35 10.62
CA PRO A 30 -21.43 -14.84 9.96
C PRO A 30 -21.10 -15.57 8.66
N ARG A 31 -21.95 -15.37 7.66
CA ARG A 31 -21.76 -15.87 6.29
C ARG A 31 -21.45 -14.73 5.32
N PRO A 32 -20.73 -14.99 4.21
CA PRO A 32 -20.42 -13.98 3.20
C PRO A 32 -21.65 -13.25 2.65
N GLU A 33 -22.78 -13.94 2.55
CA GLU A 33 -24.05 -13.39 2.06
C GLU A 33 -24.63 -12.31 2.99
N ASN A 34 -24.29 -12.35 4.27
CA ASN A 34 -24.76 -11.40 5.27
C ASN A 34 -23.79 -10.23 5.48
N MET A 35 -22.62 -10.23 4.80
CA MET A 35 -21.68 -9.13 4.83
C MET A 35 -22.28 -7.91 4.14
N PRO A 36 -22.36 -6.74 4.84
CA PRO A 36 -22.93 -5.54 4.26
C PRO A 36 -22.03 -4.94 3.18
N ILE A 37 -22.64 -4.21 2.24
CA ILE A 37 -21.97 -3.43 1.19
C ILE A 37 -22.26 -1.94 1.35
N LEU A 38 -21.64 -1.09 0.53
CA LEU A 38 -21.84 0.36 0.61
C LEU A 38 -23.31 0.79 0.41
N GLY A 39 -24.07 0.06 -0.42
CA GLY A 39 -25.50 0.28 -0.62
C GLY A 39 -26.31 0.09 0.66
N ASP A 40 -25.97 -0.92 1.47
CA ASP A 40 -26.62 -1.15 2.76
C ASP A 40 -26.35 0.01 3.72
N LEU A 41 -25.10 0.52 3.73
CA LEU A 41 -24.73 1.70 4.53
C LEU A 41 -25.52 2.92 4.10
N MET A 42 -25.62 3.20 2.80
CA MET A 42 -26.38 4.33 2.28
C MET A 42 -27.86 4.23 2.70
N ASN A 43 -28.49 3.07 2.56
CA ASN A 43 -29.89 2.85 2.96
C ASN A 43 -30.07 3.04 4.47
N ALA A 44 -29.15 2.55 5.30
CA ALA A 44 -29.19 2.71 6.74
C ALA A 44 -29.02 4.18 7.18
N LEU A 45 -28.21 4.97 6.47
CA LEU A 45 -28.09 6.40 6.70
C LEU A 45 -29.40 7.13 6.38
N LEU A 46 -30.00 6.87 5.21
CA LEU A 46 -31.28 7.46 4.79
C LEU A 46 -32.41 7.11 5.76
N SER A 47 -32.42 5.91 6.32
CA SER A 47 -33.43 5.48 7.29
C SER A 47 -33.40 6.23 8.63
N GLN A 48 -32.33 6.93 8.94
CA GLN A 48 -32.23 7.74 10.17
C GLN A 48 -33.06 9.04 10.10
N HIS A 49 -33.41 9.51 8.91
CA HIS A 49 -34.15 10.78 8.69
C HIS A 49 -33.49 11.99 9.41
N ILE A 50 -32.15 12.06 9.37
CA ILE A 50 -31.33 13.12 9.96
C ILE A 50 -30.62 13.84 8.82
N PRO A 51 -30.65 15.19 8.75
CA PRO A 51 -30.04 15.95 7.65
C PRO A 51 -28.55 15.62 7.41
N GLU A 52 -27.79 15.35 8.47
CA GLU A 52 -26.37 14.97 8.39
C GLU A 52 -26.21 13.58 7.81
N ALA A 53 -27.10 12.64 8.14
CA ALA A 53 -27.10 11.29 7.56
C ALA A 53 -27.46 11.32 6.08
N ASP A 54 -28.46 12.13 5.69
CA ASP A 54 -28.85 12.34 4.29
C ASP A 54 -27.69 12.95 3.48
N ARG A 55 -26.97 13.92 4.04
CA ARG A 55 -25.78 14.53 3.42
C ARG A 55 -24.66 13.51 3.18
N VAL A 56 -24.40 12.64 4.15
CA VAL A 56 -23.41 11.54 3.99
C VAL A 56 -23.87 10.53 2.96
N ALA A 57 -25.16 10.15 2.97
CA ALA A 57 -25.74 9.22 1.99
C ALA A 57 -25.64 9.78 0.55
N GLN A 58 -25.92 11.07 0.36
CA GLN A 58 -25.73 11.75 -0.93
C GLN A 58 -24.27 11.74 -1.40
N ALA A 59 -23.32 11.89 -0.49
CA ALA A 59 -21.89 11.79 -0.82
C ALA A 59 -21.48 10.36 -1.23
N LEU A 60 -22.16 9.33 -0.69
CA LEU A 60 -21.93 7.93 -1.06
C LEU A 60 -22.58 7.56 -2.39
N ASP A 61 -23.57 8.30 -2.87
CA ASP A 61 -24.35 7.94 -4.07
C ASP A 61 -23.47 7.74 -5.31
N LEU A 62 -22.42 8.52 -5.45
CA LEU A 62 -21.43 8.34 -6.52
C LEU A 62 -20.78 6.95 -6.51
N TYR A 63 -20.58 6.36 -5.33
CA TYR A 63 -19.95 5.05 -5.12
C TYR A 63 -20.95 3.91 -5.04
N VAL A 64 -22.24 4.19 -4.89
CA VAL A 64 -23.30 3.19 -4.80
C VAL A 64 -24.04 3.03 -6.12
N ASN A 65 -24.56 4.14 -6.67
CA ASN A 65 -25.39 4.16 -7.88
C ASN A 65 -24.67 4.84 -9.06
N GLY A 66 -23.62 5.60 -8.79
CA GLY A 66 -22.91 6.39 -9.80
C GLY A 66 -21.83 5.62 -10.53
N SER A 67 -20.99 6.35 -11.28
CA SER A 67 -19.93 5.80 -12.13
C SER A 67 -18.75 5.18 -11.35
N LEU A 68 -18.70 5.32 -10.04
CA LEU A 68 -17.65 4.78 -9.18
C LEU A 68 -18.14 3.61 -8.31
N ASN A 69 -19.16 2.90 -8.73
CA ASN A 69 -19.80 1.81 -7.95
C ASN A 69 -19.00 0.50 -7.91
N PHE A 70 -17.74 0.48 -8.34
CA PHE A 70 -16.89 -0.72 -8.40
C PHE A 70 -16.71 -1.42 -7.05
N PHE A 71 -16.80 -0.68 -5.94
CA PHE A 71 -16.67 -1.24 -4.60
C PHE A 71 -18.01 -1.53 -3.91
N ASN A 72 -19.13 -1.30 -4.61
CA ASN A 72 -20.47 -1.58 -4.07
C ASN A 72 -20.91 -3.03 -4.38
N HIS A 73 -20.02 -3.98 -4.14
CA HIS A 73 -20.28 -5.40 -4.37
C HIS A 73 -19.67 -6.22 -3.23
N ARG A 74 -20.22 -7.41 -2.99
CA ARG A 74 -19.55 -8.38 -2.11
C ARG A 74 -18.24 -8.83 -2.74
N THR A 75 -17.26 -9.14 -1.89
CA THR A 75 -15.97 -9.62 -2.34
C THR A 75 -16.14 -10.91 -3.15
N THR A 76 -15.68 -10.89 -4.39
CA THR A 76 -15.70 -12.05 -5.31
C THR A 76 -14.29 -12.65 -5.49
N VAL A 77 -13.28 -12.04 -4.89
CA VAL A 77 -11.89 -12.45 -5.04
C VAL A 77 -11.48 -13.32 -3.86
N ASP A 78 -10.94 -14.50 -4.16
CA ASP A 78 -10.34 -15.36 -3.16
C ASP A 78 -8.88 -14.91 -2.91
N ILE A 79 -8.61 -14.40 -1.71
CA ILE A 79 -7.28 -14.01 -1.25
C ILE A 79 -6.65 -15.03 -0.28
N SER A 80 -7.18 -16.24 -0.22
CA SER A 80 -6.65 -17.32 0.64
C SER A 80 -5.33 -17.92 0.12
N ASN A 81 -4.94 -17.59 -1.11
CA ASN A 81 -3.71 -18.06 -1.72
C ASN A 81 -2.48 -17.59 -0.95
N ARG A 82 -1.43 -18.41 -0.95
CA ARG A 82 -0.15 -18.09 -0.31
C ARG A 82 0.54 -16.88 -0.96
N LEU A 83 0.37 -16.69 -2.26
CA LEU A 83 0.87 -15.56 -3.03
C LEU A 83 -0.33 -14.83 -3.64
N VAL A 84 -0.51 -13.58 -3.27
CA VAL A 84 -1.58 -12.70 -3.77
C VAL A 84 -0.96 -11.42 -4.31
N CYS A 85 -1.36 -11.02 -5.51
CA CYS A 85 -0.97 -9.75 -6.11
C CYS A 85 -2.21 -8.88 -6.33
N PHE A 86 -2.19 -7.66 -5.80
CA PHE A 86 -3.22 -6.66 -6.04
C PHE A 86 -2.74 -5.69 -7.14
N ASP A 87 -3.24 -5.85 -8.35
CA ASP A 87 -2.98 -4.88 -9.43
C ASP A 87 -3.96 -3.71 -9.33
N ILE A 88 -3.45 -2.56 -8.90
CA ILE A 88 -4.22 -1.30 -8.81
C ILE A 88 -3.92 -0.33 -9.97
N LYS A 89 -3.13 -0.76 -10.96
CA LYS A 89 -2.75 0.08 -12.10
C LYS A 89 -3.97 0.50 -12.93
N GLY A 90 -4.94 -0.41 -13.09
CA GLY A 90 -6.17 -0.18 -13.84
C GLY A 90 -7.18 0.73 -13.13
N LEU A 91 -6.98 1.04 -11.84
CA LEU A 91 -7.87 1.94 -11.12
C LEU A 91 -7.69 3.38 -11.59
N GLY A 92 -8.78 3.99 -12.05
CA GLY A 92 -8.80 5.41 -12.39
C GLY A 92 -8.42 6.30 -11.18
N LYS A 93 -8.04 7.54 -11.46
CA LYS A 93 -7.53 8.50 -10.46
C LYS A 93 -8.43 8.60 -9.21
N ASN A 94 -9.75 8.58 -9.39
CA ASN A 94 -10.73 8.73 -8.30
C ASN A 94 -10.88 7.47 -7.42
N LEU A 95 -10.56 6.28 -7.96
CA LEU A 95 -10.64 5.00 -7.23
C LEU A 95 -9.30 4.53 -6.68
N LYS A 96 -8.20 5.16 -7.06
CA LYS A 96 -6.87 4.73 -6.64
C LYS A 96 -6.68 4.81 -5.13
N LYS A 97 -7.09 5.93 -4.53
CA LYS A 97 -6.99 6.13 -3.07
C LYS A 97 -7.85 5.14 -2.27
N PRO A 98 -9.18 5.00 -2.52
CA PRO A 98 -9.96 3.99 -1.82
C PRO A 98 -9.46 2.57 -2.09
N GLY A 99 -9.01 2.25 -3.31
CA GLY A 99 -8.42 0.95 -3.62
C GLY A 99 -7.16 0.65 -2.81
N MET A 100 -6.26 1.62 -2.66
CA MET A 100 -5.07 1.49 -1.80
C MET A 100 -5.45 1.21 -0.35
N LEU A 101 -6.45 1.90 0.20
CA LEU A 101 -6.91 1.68 1.58
C LEU A 101 -7.53 0.29 1.76
N ILE A 102 -8.31 -0.18 0.79
CA ILE A 102 -8.90 -1.54 0.81
C ILE A 102 -7.80 -2.61 0.78
N VAL A 103 -6.78 -2.44 -0.07
CA VAL A 103 -5.63 -3.35 -0.11
C VAL A 103 -4.89 -3.37 1.22
N GLN A 104 -4.61 -2.21 1.80
CA GLN A 104 -3.93 -2.11 3.10
C GLN A 104 -4.72 -2.77 4.22
N ASP A 105 -6.05 -2.61 4.23
CA ASP A 105 -6.93 -3.28 5.18
C ASP A 105 -6.93 -4.81 4.99
N ALA A 106 -7.03 -5.30 3.76
CA ALA A 106 -6.93 -6.72 3.45
C ALA A 106 -5.59 -7.33 3.90
N VAL A 107 -4.49 -6.61 3.69
CA VAL A 107 -3.16 -7.02 4.18
C VAL A 107 -3.12 -7.07 5.70
N TRP A 108 -3.66 -6.05 6.38
CA TRP A 108 -3.71 -6.02 7.85
C TRP A 108 -4.52 -7.18 8.42
N ASN A 109 -5.66 -7.49 7.83
CA ASN A 109 -6.49 -8.63 8.22
C ASN A 109 -5.72 -9.95 8.02
N THR A 110 -5.00 -10.11 6.90
CA THR A 110 -4.17 -11.29 6.63
C THR A 110 -3.04 -11.43 7.66
N VAL A 111 -2.36 -10.35 8.01
CA VAL A 111 -1.32 -10.34 9.07
C VAL A 111 -1.92 -10.79 10.41
N THR A 112 -3.10 -10.30 10.75
CA THR A 112 -3.79 -10.62 12.00
C THR A 112 -4.16 -12.11 12.07
N ILE A 113 -4.72 -12.66 11.00
CA ILE A 113 -5.08 -14.07 10.89
C ILE A 113 -3.83 -14.96 10.96
N ASN A 114 -2.80 -14.62 10.18
CA ASN A 114 -1.55 -15.39 10.14
C ASN A 114 -0.82 -15.38 11.49
N ARG A 115 -0.83 -14.25 12.20
CA ARG A 115 -0.27 -14.17 13.55
C ARG A 115 -0.93 -15.16 14.50
N ALA A 116 -2.25 -15.30 14.46
CA ALA A 116 -2.97 -16.23 15.32
C ALA A 116 -2.53 -17.69 15.16
N ILE A 117 -2.00 -18.05 13.99
CA ILE A 117 -1.50 -19.38 13.66
C ILE A 117 0.04 -19.46 13.55
N GLY A 118 0.75 -18.42 14.04
CA GLY A 118 2.22 -18.38 14.07
C GLY A 118 2.90 -18.25 12.70
N ARG A 119 2.23 -17.68 11.70
CA ARG A 119 2.78 -17.44 10.36
C ARG A 119 3.17 -15.99 10.16
N SER A 120 4.31 -15.76 9.50
CA SER A 120 4.71 -14.44 9.01
C SER A 120 4.00 -14.08 7.72
N THR A 121 3.79 -12.78 7.50
CA THR A 121 3.20 -12.23 6.26
C THR A 121 4.16 -11.22 5.65
N TRP A 122 4.57 -11.46 4.41
CA TRP A 122 5.35 -10.52 3.63
C TRP A 122 4.41 -9.62 2.83
N TYR A 123 4.66 -8.32 2.91
CA TYR A 123 3.91 -7.30 2.19
C TYR A 123 4.85 -6.46 1.34
N PHE A 124 4.85 -6.70 0.04
CA PHE A 124 5.65 -5.96 -0.93
C PHE A 124 4.80 -4.86 -1.58
N VAL A 125 5.33 -3.66 -1.64
CA VAL A 125 4.70 -2.52 -2.29
C VAL A 125 5.65 -1.96 -3.32
N ASP A 126 5.30 -2.11 -4.59
CA ASP A 126 6.00 -1.43 -5.68
C ASP A 126 5.51 0.02 -5.80
N GLU A 127 6.40 0.91 -6.26
CA GLU A 127 6.17 2.36 -6.33
C GLU A 127 5.62 2.93 -5.01
N PHE A 128 6.23 2.53 -3.90
CA PHE A 128 5.79 2.83 -2.54
C PHE A 128 5.55 4.33 -2.28
N HIS A 129 6.29 5.22 -2.96
CA HIS A 129 6.09 6.67 -2.88
C HIS A 129 4.65 7.11 -3.21
N LEU A 130 3.90 6.30 -3.99
CA LEU A 130 2.50 6.61 -4.32
C LEU A 130 1.57 6.54 -3.10
N LEU A 131 1.86 5.65 -2.13
CA LEU A 131 1.11 5.57 -0.88
C LEU A 131 1.35 6.78 0.03
N LEU A 132 2.50 7.45 -0.14
CA LEU A 132 2.89 8.59 0.70
C LEU A 132 2.44 9.95 0.14
N LYS A 133 1.80 9.99 -1.04
CA LYS A 133 1.30 11.24 -1.65
C LYS A 133 0.07 11.80 -0.95
N GLU A 134 -0.74 10.97 -0.36
CA GLU A 134 -1.98 11.33 0.30
C GLU A 134 -1.83 11.13 1.82
N GLU A 135 -2.19 12.13 2.61
CA GLU A 135 -2.02 12.12 4.07
C GLU A 135 -2.57 10.86 4.74
N GLN A 136 -3.76 10.40 4.36
CA GLN A 136 -4.39 9.22 4.97
C GLN A 136 -3.65 7.93 4.66
N THR A 137 -3.24 7.71 3.41
CA THR A 137 -2.49 6.51 3.03
C THR A 137 -1.07 6.54 3.58
N ALA A 138 -0.46 7.71 3.69
CA ALA A 138 0.85 7.90 4.29
C ALA A 138 0.83 7.57 5.80
N ALA A 139 -0.11 8.14 6.55
CA ALA A 139 -0.27 7.88 7.97
C ALA A 139 -0.55 6.39 8.24
N TYR A 140 -1.42 5.77 7.44
CA TYR A 140 -1.70 4.34 7.56
C TYR A 140 -0.48 3.47 7.22
N SER A 141 0.31 3.84 6.22
CA SER A 141 1.54 3.15 5.87
C SER A 141 2.58 3.23 6.99
N ALA A 142 2.76 4.40 7.59
CA ALA A 142 3.65 4.56 8.74
C ALA A 142 3.20 3.72 9.94
N GLU A 143 1.89 3.63 10.19
CA GLU A 143 1.34 2.77 11.23
C GLU A 143 1.59 1.28 10.95
N ILE A 144 1.42 0.82 9.70
CA ILE A 144 1.74 -0.53 9.27
C ILE A 144 3.21 -0.85 9.57
N TRP A 145 4.16 -0.02 9.13
CA TRP A 145 5.60 -0.24 9.37
C TRP A 145 5.91 -0.39 10.86
N LYS A 146 5.38 0.52 11.68
CA LYS A 146 5.58 0.48 13.13
C LYS A 146 4.99 -0.76 13.80
N ARG A 147 3.83 -1.22 13.35
CA ARG A 147 3.07 -2.31 14.00
C ARG A 147 3.46 -3.69 13.50
N PHE A 148 3.79 -3.85 12.23
CA PHE A 148 4.03 -5.15 11.59
C PHE A 148 5.10 -5.96 12.30
N ARG A 149 6.18 -5.33 12.75
CA ARG A 149 7.23 -5.99 13.53
C ARG A 149 6.69 -6.82 14.70
N LYS A 150 5.70 -6.27 15.44
CA LYS A 150 5.08 -6.96 16.58
C LYS A 150 4.03 -8.00 16.18
N TRP A 151 3.58 -7.96 14.94
CA TRP A 151 2.48 -8.77 14.43
C TRP A 151 2.93 -9.87 13.45
N GLY A 152 4.24 -10.02 13.24
CA GLY A 152 4.78 -11.00 12.30
C GLY A 152 4.62 -10.60 10.82
N GLY A 153 4.34 -9.32 10.56
CA GLY A 153 4.35 -8.75 9.23
C GLY A 153 5.74 -8.25 8.86
N ILE A 154 6.10 -8.35 7.60
CA ILE A 154 7.37 -7.90 7.03
C ILE A 154 7.04 -6.97 5.85
N PRO A 155 6.89 -5.65 6.11
CA PRO A 155 6.60 -4.70 5.04
C PRO A 155 7.88 -4.39 4.27
N THR A 156 7.76 -4.32 2.95
CA THR A 156 8.85 -3.99 2.02
C THR A 156 8.35 -3.01 0.98
N GLY A 157 8.88 -1.80 0.96
CA GLY A 157 8.56 -0.78 -0.03
C GLY A 157 9.69 -0.62 -1.04
N ALA A 158 9.36 -0.68 -2.32
CA ALA A 158 10.28 -0.36 -3.41
C ALA A 158 9.85 0.94 -4.10
N THR A 159 10.80 1.77 -4.51
CA THR A 159 10.52 2.99 -5.26
C THR A 159 11.68 3.38 -6.15
N GLN A 160 11.36 3.91 -7.32
CA GLN A 160 12.32 4.53 -8.23
C GLN A 160 12.36 6.06 -8.05
N ASN A 161 11.53 6.62 -7.16
CA ASN A 161 11.43 8.06 -6.93
C ASN A 161 11.72 8.43 -5.45
N PRO A 162 12.99 8.44 -5.05
CA PRO A 162 13.36 8.75 -3.68
C PRO A 162 13.02 10.19 -3.28
N LYS A 163 12.99 11.13 -4.22
CA LYS A 163 12.63 12.52 -3.94
C LYS A 163 11.17 12.65 -3.48
N ASP A 164 10.24 12.01 -4.18
CA ASP A 164 8.83 11.99 -3.77
C ASP A 164 8.66 11.25 -2.43
N LEU A 165 9.39 10.15 -2.25
CA LEU A 165 9.41 9.40 -1.01
C LEU A 165 9.83 10.29 0.17
N LEU A 166 10.96 10.97 0.06
CA LEU A 166 11.55 11.81 1.11
C LEU A 166 10.80 13.13 1.34
N SER A 167 9.84 13.49 0.49
CA SER A 167 9.00 14.66 0.68
C SER A 167 7.85 14.43 1.66
N SER A 168 7.52 13.17 1.97
CA SER A 168 6.48 12.85 2.95
C SER A 168 6.97 13.03 4.37
N PRO A 169 6.20 13.68 5.27
CA PRO A 169 6.53 13.76 6.69
C PRO A 169 6.62 12.38 7.37
N GLU A 170 5.86 11.40 6.86
CA GLU A 170 5.79 10.05 7.43
C GLU A 170 7.02 9.20 7.14
N ILE A 171 7.88 9.63 6.19
CA ILE A 171 9.02 8.81 5.77
C ILE A 171 10.04 8.59 6.88
N GLU A 172 10.24 9.56 7.76
CA GLU A 172 11.19 9.43 8.89
C GLU A 172 10.77 8.27 9.78
N ASN A 173 9.49 8.19 10.14
CA ASN A 173 8.95 7.06 10.91
C ASN A 173 9.12 5.70 10.20
N ILE A 174 8.98 5.67 8.88
CA ILE A 174 9.12 4.45 8.09
C ILE A 174 10.59 4.00 8.06
N LEU A 175 11.52 4.92 7.80
CA LEU A 175 12.96 4.63 7.78
C LEU A 175 13.47 4.16 9.14
N GLU A 176 13.06 4.82 10.23
CA GLU A 176 13.42 4.44 11.60
C GLU A 176 12.89 3.05 12.02
N ASN A 177 11.79 2.62 11.43
CA ASN A 177 11.21 1.30 11.66
C ASN A 177 11.58 0.26 10.60
N SER A 178 12.50 0.57 9.70
CA SER A 178 13.02 -0.33 8.67
C SER A 178 14.32 -0.96 9.14
N ASP A 179 14.37 -2.28 9.23
CA ASP A 179 15.58 -3.02 9.62
C ASP A 179 16.65 -3.00 8.51
N PHE A 180 16.21 -2.92 7.24
CA PHE A 180 17.07 -2.89 6.06
C PHE A 180 16.66 -1.78 5.10
N ILE A 181 17.65 -1.08 4.53
CA ILE A 181 17.45 -0.18 3.39
C ILE A 181 18.45 -0.58 2.30
N TYR A 182 17.92 -0.98 1.14
CA TYR A 182 18.70 -1.22 -0.06
C TYR A 182 18.70 0.02 -0.93
N MET A 183 19.87 0.57 -1.19
CA MET A 183 20.04 1.71 -2.08
C MET A 183 20.86 1.29 -3.30
N LEU A 184 20.20 1.17 -4.44
CA LEU A 184 20.81 0.92 -5.73
C LEU A 184 21.31 2.22 -6.36
N ASN A 185 21.78 2.19 -7.61
CA ASN A 185 22.29 3.35 -8.32
C ASN A 185 21.25 4.49 -8.38
N GLN A 186 21.68 5.71 -8.04
CA GLN A 186 20.82 6.87 -7.87
C GLN A 186 21.09 7.95 -8.93
N ALA A 187 20.03 8.63 -9.36
CA ALA A 187 20.15 9.80 -10.23
C ALA A 187 20.90 10.95 -9.54
N ALA A 188 21.60 11.78 -10.34
CA ALA A 188 22.44 12.85 -9.81
C ALA A 188 21.68 13.85 -8.91
N GLY A 189 20.40 14.14 -9.24
CA GLY A 189 19.57 15.08 -8.48
C GLY A 189 19.16 14.61 -7.09
N ASP A 190 19.10 13.30 -6.86
CA ASP A 190 18.58 12.72 -5.62
C ASP A 190 19.68 12.45 -4.59
N ARG A 191 20.93 12.37 -5.02
CA ARG A 191 22.09 11.97 -4.21
C ARG A 191 22.30 12.86 -2.98
N LYS A 192 22.17 14.18 -3.16
CA LYS A 192 22.40 15.13 -2.07
C LYS A 192 21.34 14.96 -0.97
N ILE A 193 20.08 14.84 -1.36
CA ILE A 193 18.97 14.66 -0.41
C ILE A 193 19.11 13.34 0.33
N LEU A 194 19.47 12.27 -0.38
CA LEU A 194 19.69 10.95 0.20
C LEU A 194 20.88 10.95 1.17
N ALA A 195 22.00 11.58 0.78
CA ALA A 195 23.18 11.67 1.63
C ALA A 195 22.89 12.40 2.95
N GLU A 196 22.16 13.52 2.88
CA GLU A 196 21.76 14.29 4.06
C GLU A 196 20.77 13.52 4.95
N ARG A 197 19.74 12.90 4.37
CA ARG A 197 18.70 12.19 5.12
C ARG A 197 19.16 10.88 5.75
N LEU A 198 20.04 10.15 5.07
CA LEU A 198 20.53 8.84 5.50
C LEU A 198 21.94 8.92 6.11
N ASN A 199 22.49 10.12 6.28
CA ASN A 199 23.81 10.37 6.85
C ASN A 199 24.93 9.56 6.16
N ILE A 200 24.93 9.57 4.81
CA ILE A 200 25.88 8.85 3.97
C ILE A 200 27.10 9.73 3.71
N SER A 201 28.31 9.20 3.91
CA SER A 201 29.55 9.92 3.58
C SER A 201 29.76 10.04 2.07
N SER A 202 30.64 10.98 1.64
CA SER A 202 30.99 11.15 0.22
C SER A 202 31.59 9.88 -0.39
N GLU A 203 32.39 9.15 0.39
CA GLU A 203 33.01 7.87 -0.03
C GLU A 203 31.98 6.79 -0.23
N GLN A 204 31.01 6.67 0.70
CA GLN A 204 29.90 5.72 0.58
C GLN A 204 28.98 6.08 -0.59
N LEU A 205 28.72 7.38 -0.80
CA LEU A 205 27.88 7.84 -1.91
C LEU A 205 28.44 7.43 -3.28
N ALA A 206 29.76 7.23 -3.41
CA ALA A 206 30.38 6.77 -4.64
C ALA A 206 29.83 5.40 -5.10
N TYR A 207 29.46 4.53 -4.16
CA TYR A 207 28.91 3.20 -4.49
C TYR A 207 27.49 3.22 -5.10
N VAL A 208 26.79 4.33 -5.02
CA VAL A 208 25.44 4.50 -5.61
C VAL A 208 25.42 5.58 -6.70
N THR A 209 26.58 6.04 -7.16
CA THR A 209 26.65 7.11 -8.17
C THR A 209 27.15 6.66 -9.54
N LYS A 210 27.95 5.60 -9.58
CA LYS A 210 28.57 5.06 -10.81
C LYS A 210 28.59 3.53 -10.77
N SER A 211 27.71 2.93 -9.97
CA SER A 211 27.65 1.50 -9.82
C SER A 211 26.97 0.83 -11.00
N GLU A 212 27.41 -0.39 -11.31
CA GLU A 212 26.75 -1.31 -12.22
C GLU A 212 25.37 -1.72 -11.69
N PRO A 213 24.47 -2.23 -12.53
CA PRO A 213 23.23 -2.84 -12.06
C PRO A 213 23.50 -3.94 -11.02
N GLY A 214 22.69 -4.01 -9.97
CA GLY A 214 22.89 -4.95 -8.87
C GLY A 214 23.84 -4.47 -7.77
N HIS A 215 24.53 -3.37 -7.94
CA HIS A 215 25.45 -2.83 -6.95
C HIS A 215 24.85 -1.66 -6.17
N GLY A 216 25.25 -1.50 -4.90
CA GLY A 216 24.70 -0.42 -4.09
C GLY A 216 25.19 -0.42 -2.65
N LEU A 217 24.37 0.18 -1.78
CA LEU A 217 24.57 0.22 -0.33
C LEU A 217 23.43 -0.52 0.37
N LEU A 218 23.78 -1.35 1.32
CA LEU A 218 22.89 -1.97 2.28
C LEU A 218 23.06 -1.30 3.63
N PHE A 219 21.98 -0.78 4.16
CA PHE A 219 21.90 -0.29 5.54
C PHE A 219 21.29 -1.40 6.40
N PHE A 220 21.95 -1.70 7.48
CA PHE A 220 21.47 -2.63 8.50
C PHE A 220 21.81 -2.09 9.88
N ASN A 221 20.83 -1.65 10.63
CA ASN A 221 21.02 -0.89 11.86
C ASN A 221 21.95 0.34 11.61
N ASN A 222 23.07 0.40 12.32
CA ASN A 222 24.07 1.48 12.22
C ASN A 222 25.20 1.17 11.22
N VAL A 223 25.08 0.09 10.47
CA VAL A 223 26.14 -0.35 9.53
C VAL A 223 25.68 -0.07 8.10
N ILE A 224 26.57 0.54 7.33
CA ILE A 224 26.38 0.79 5.89
C ILE A 224 27.43 -0.01 5.15
N LEU A 225 27.01 -0.99 4.36
CA LEU A 225 27.87 -1.90 3.62
C LEU A 225 27.68 -1.72 2.12
N PRO A 226 28.73 -1.59 1.32
CA PRO A 226 28.63 -1.76 -0.11
C PRO A 226 28.33 -3.22 -0.43
N PHE A 227 27.49 -3.47 -1.43
CA PHE A 227 27.18 -4.81 -1.90
C PHE A 227 27.23 -4.88 -3.42
N ALA A 228 27.44 -6.10 -3.93
CA ALA A 228 27.33 -6.47 -5.32
C ALA A 228 26.47 -7.74 -5.38
N ASP A 229 25.39 -7.70 -6.13
CA ASP A 229 24.48 -8.80 -6.37
C ASP A 229 24.35 -9.00 -7.89
N ASP A 230 25.17 -9.90 -8.41
CA ASP A 230 25.14 -10.30 -9.81
C ASP A 230 24.12 -11.42 -10.01
N PHE A 231 22.85 -11.03 -10.18
CA PHE A 231 21.79 -11.99 -10.40
C PHE A 231 22.06 -12.82 -11.68
N PRO A 232 22.06 -14.18 -11.61
CA PRO A 232 22.41 -15.04 -12.73
C PRO A 232 21.42 -14.87 -13.91
N LYS A 233 21.91 -14.39 -15.04
CA LYS A 233 21.08 -14.07 -16.22
C LYS A 233 20.66 -15.30 -17.03
N ASP A 234 21.28 -16.43 -16.81
CA ASP A 234 20.98 -17.71 -17.44
C ASP A 234 19.83 -18.48 -16.78
N THR A 235 19.31 -17.96 -15.66
CA THR A 235 18.20 -18.58 -14.92
C THR A 235 16.85 -18.29 -15.58
N GLU A 236 15.93 -19.25 -15.46
CA GLU A 236 14.54 -19.06 -15.89
C GLU A 236 13.85 -17.89 -15.15
N LEU A 237 14.17 -17.73 -13.87
CA LEU A 237 13.63 -16.61 -13.08
C LEU A 237 14.07 -15.26 -13.63
N TYR A 238 15.34 -15.11 -14.07
CA TYR A 238 15.79 -13.87 -14.70
C TYR A 238 14.99 -13.56 -15.98
N LYS A 239 14.79 -14.58 -16.83
CA LYS A 239 14.04 -14.45 -18.09
C LYS A 239 12.59 -14.03 -17.86
N LEU A 240 11.94 -14.59 -16.83
CA LEU A 240 10.58 -14.24 -16.46
C LEU A 240 10.44 -12.82 -15.87
N LEU A 241 11.47 -12.32 -15.20
CA LEU A 241 11.43 -11.03 -14.49
C LEU A 241 12.06 -9.88 -15.27
N THR A 242 12.84 -10.15 -16.33
CA THR A 242 13.46 -9.08 -17.11
C THR A 242 12.41 -8.26 -17.84
N THR A 243 12.56 -6.92 -17.77
CA THR A 243 11.72 -5.96 -18.50
C THR A 243 12.49 -5.25 -19.60
N LYS A 244 13.74 -5.68 -19.88
CA LYS A 244 14.56 -5.08 -20.91
C LYS A 244 14.09 -5.50 -22.31
N PRO A 245 13.67 -4.57 -23.19
CA PRO A 245 13.15 -4.92 -24.51
C PRO A 245 14.11 -5.79 -25.33
N SER A 246 15.43 -5.54 -25.24
CA SER A 246 16.44 -6.32 -25.94
C SER A 246 16.56 -7.78 -25.50
N GLU A 247 16.09 -8.11 -24.30
CA GLU A 247 16.11 -9.46 -23.75
C GLU A 247 14.78 -10.19 -23.99
N VAL A 248 13.65 -9.46 -24.00
CA VAL A 248 12.30 -9.99 -24.24
C VAL A 248 12.08 -10.35 -25.72
N GLU A 249 12.60 -9.56 -26.66
CA GLU A 249 12.42 -9.80 -28.11
C GLU A 249 13.12 -11.08 -28.61
N HIS A 250 14.05 -11.66 -27.87
CA HIS A 250 14.72 -12.92 -28.25
C HIS A 250 13.85 -14.15 -28.04
N GLU A 251 12.90 -14.14 -27.12
CA GLU A 251 12.03 -15.30 -26.90
C GLU A 251 10.86 -15.40 -27.88
N GLU A 252 10.30 -14.27 -28.35
CA GLU A 252 9.23 -14.28 -29.36
C GLU A 252 9.71 -14.70 -30.76
N ARG A 253 11.01 -14.67 -31.01
CA ARG A 253 11.59 -15.12 -32.31
C ARG A 253 12.02 -16.58 -32.33
N MET A 254 11.99 -17.28 -31.21
CA MET A 254 12.38 -18.69 -31.10
C MET A 254 11.22 -19.62 -30.72
N GLY A 255 10.00 -19.14 -30.60
CA GLY A 255 8.75 -19.91 -30.43
C GLY A 255 7.88 -19.79 -31.67
#